data_65b241ea6ccb1efcf00e6634a9687b5f
#
_entry.id   65b241ea6ccb1efcf00e6634a9687b5f
#
_cell.length_a   1.000
_cell.length_b   1.000
_cell.length_c   1.000
_cell.angle_alpha   90.00
_cell.angle_beta   90.00
_cell.angle_gamma   90.00
#
_symmetry.space_group_name_H-M   'P 1'
#
loop_
_entity.id
_entity.type
_entity.pdbx_description
1 polymer ?
#
loop_
_entity_poly.entity_id
_entity_poly.type
_entity_poly.pdbx_seq_one_letter_code
_entity_poly.pdbx_strand_id
1 'polypeptide(L)'
;MAKGTGDAFTGFSAQALKFLRDLKKNNDRGWFAPRKELYERECLAPLRALTVDLARALHKAKIPIDADPSRVGFRIYRDVRFSRDKSPYKTNLGTYLPYRGVRGAPGGLYIHVAPKESFAVAGFYQLDKVPLQLWREAMARDPKRFQSVLRALERNDIALSGSEPALKRMPRGFEALADGPIAAYFKIGTFMASEKLSDVDVAGAGLIEKIGRAHV
;
A
#
# COMPACT_ATOMS: atom_id res chain seq x y z
N MET A 1 -12.66 -6.98 -24.09
CA MET A 1 -13.46 -6.39 -23.00
C MET A 1 -13.85 -7.52 -22.06
N ALA A 2 -13.15 -7.70 -20.97
CA ALA A 2 -13.50 -8.70 -19.96
C ALA A 2 -14.67 -8.16 -19.12
N LYS A 3 -15.79 -8.88 -19.11
CA LYS A 3 -16.96 -8.58 -18.27
C LYS A 3 -16.54 -8.70 -16.80
N GLY A 4 -16.30 -7.59 -16.16
CA GLY A 4 -16.13 -7.50 -14.71
C GLY A 4 -17.50 -7.53 -14.01
N THR A 5 -18.07 -8.71 -13.85
CA THR A 5 -19.20 -8.94 -12.96
C THR A 5 -18.65 -9.40 -11.60
N GLY A 6 -17.95 -8.54 -10.90
CA GLY A 6 -17.68 -8.71 -9.49
C GLY A 6 -18.64 -7.83 -8.71
N ASP A 7 -19.27 -8.36 -7.66
CA ASP A 7 -20.05 -7.57 -6.73
C ASP A 7 -19.18 -6.45 -6.16
N ALA A 8 -19.81 -5.29 -5.88
CA ALA A 8 -19.13 -4.16 -5.28
C ALA A 8 -18.52 -4.56 -3.92
N PHE A 9 -17.38 -3.98 -3.56
CA PHE A 9 -16.75 -4.22 -2.28
C PHE A 9 -17.62 -3.71 -1.13
N THR A 10 -17.99 -4.59 -0.23
CA THR A 10 -18.85 -4.30 0.95
C THR A 10 -18.12 -4.44 2.29
N GLY A 11 -16.81 -4.70 2.25
CA GLY A 11 -16.00 -5.01 3.43
C GLY A 11 -15.56 -6.47 3.46
N PHE A 12 -14.56 -6.78 4.28
CA PHE A 12 -14.19 -8.17 4.57
C PHE A 12 -15.09 -8.73 5.68
N SER A 13 -15.60 -9.93 5.49
CA SER A 13 -16.44 -10.58 6.49
C SER A 13 -15.66 -10.90 7.78
N ALA A 14 -16.36 -11.03 8.90
CA ALA A 14 -15.77 -11.55 10.14
C ALA A 14 -15.14 -12.93 9.94
N GLN A 15 -15.66 -13.71 8.98
CA GLN A 15 -15.14 -15.02 8.61
C GLN A 15 -13.81 -14.93 7.88
N ALA A 16 -13.59 -13.89 7.06
CA ALA A 16 -12.29 -13.63 6.43
C ALA A 16 -11.20 -13.37 7.47
N LEU A 17 -11.47 -12.46 8.43
CA LEU A 17 -10.54 -12.16 9.51
C LEU A 17 -10.32 -13.38 10.43
N LYS A 18 -11.37 -14.16 10.69
CA LYS A 18 -11.25 -15.42 11.44
C LYS A 18 -10.37 -16.41 10.69
N PHE A 19 -10.57 -16.57 9.38
CA PHE A 19 -9.76 -17.45 8.55
C PHE A 19 -8.27 -17.12 8.64
N LEU A 20 -7.91 -15.84 8.55
CA LEU A 20 -6.50 -15.40 8.65
C LEU A 20 -5.90 -15.67 10.04
N ARG A 21 -6.70 -15.46 11.12
CA ARG A 21 -6.27 -15.83 12.50
C ARG A 21 -6.03 -17.32 12.65
N ASP A 22 -6.93 -18.13 12.11
CA ASP A 22 -6.84 -19.59 12.20
C ASP A 22 -5.68 -20.12 11.34
N LEU A 23 -5.45 -19.52 10.15
CA LEU A 23 -4.30 -19.84 9.30
C LEU A 23 -2.97 -19.50 9.98
N LYS A 24 -2.90 -18.41 10.77
CA LYS A 24 -1.69 -18.07 11.54
C LYS A 24 -1.32 -19.15 12.55
N LYS A 25 -2.34 -19.85 13.12
CA LYS A 25 -2.15 -20.94 14.09
C LYS A 25 -1.88 -22.30 13.44
N ASN A 26 -2.38 -22.50 12.22
CA ASN A 26 -2.39 -23.80 11.52
C ASN A 26 -1.82 -23.63 10.11
N ASN A 27 -0.58 -23.11 10.01
CA ASN A 27 0.00 -22.74 8.72
C ASN A 27 0.66 -23.96 8.03
N ASP A 28 -0.17 -24.89 7.61
CA ASP A 28 0.24 -26.11 6.89
C ASP A 28 -0.73 -26.45 5.73
N ARG A 29 -0.29 -27.32 4.84
CA ARG A 29 -1.04 -27.68 3.64
C ARG A 29 -2.27 -28.51 3.95
N GLY A 30 -2.21 -29.39 4.95
CA GLY A 30 -3.31 -30.24 5.36
C GLY A 30 -4.48 -29.44 5.90
N TRP A 31 -4.19 -28.42 6.70
CA TRP A 31 -5.21 -27.50 7.22
C TRP A 31 -5.81 -26.62 6.11
N PHE A 32 -4.99 -26.11 5.19
CA PHE A 32 -5.44 -25.18 4.15
C PHE A 32 -6.23 -25.86 3.04
N ALA A 33 -5.84 -27.07 2.60
CA ALA A 33 -6.41 -27.73 1.44
C ALA A 33 -7.95 -27.85 1.51
N PRO A 34 -8.56 -28.37 2.61
CA PRO A 34 -10.02 -28.47 2.71
C PRO A 34 -10.73 -27.12 2.89
N ARG A 35 -9.99 -26.03 3.11
CA ARG A 35 -10.48 -24.66 3.33
C ARG A 35 -10.20 -23.72 2.17
N LYS A 36 -9.70 -24.23 1.06
CA LYS A 36 -9.33 -23.43 -0.12
C LYS A 36 -10.52 -22.66 -0.68
N GLU A 37 -11.69 -23.29 -0.80
CA GLU A 37 -12.92 -22.64 -1.28
C GLU A 37 -13.36 -21.51 -0.33
N LEU A 38 -13.24 -21.72 0.98
CA LEU A 38 -13.51 -20.68 1.97
C LEU A 38 -12.58 -19.48 1.78
N TYR A 39 -11.29 -19.74 1.58
CA TYR A 39 -10.32 -18.69 1.27
C TYR A 39 -10.67 -17.93 -0.01
N GLU A 40 -11.02 -18.63 -1.07
CA GLU A 40 -11.38 -18.01 -2.35
C GLU A 40 -12.62 -17.12 -2.22
N ARG A 41 -13.65 -17.58 -1.51
CA ARG A 41 -14.89 -16.84 -1.32
C ARG A 41 -14.75 -15.67 -0.34
N GLU A 42 -14.17 -15.90 0.84
CA GLU A 42 -14.18 -14.91 1.93
C GLU A 42 -12.98 -13.95 1.89
N CYS A 43 -11.86 -14.36 1.28
CA CYS A 43 -10.64 -13.57 1.27
C CYS A 43 -10.30 -13.03 -0.13
N LEU A 44 -10.19 -13.93 -1.11
CA LEU A 44 -9.67 -13.55 -2.43
C LEU A 44 -10.71 -12.78 -3.26
N ALA A 45 -11.98 -13.17 -3.23
CA ALA A 45 -13.04 -12.48 -3.96
C ALA A 45 -13.25 -11.05 -3.43
N PRO A 46 -13.38 -10.80 -2.10
CA PRO A 46 -13.44 -9.43 -1.57
C PRO A 46 -12.17 -8.61 -1.85
N LEU A 47 -10.99 -9.22 -1.81
CA LEU A 47 -9.74 -8.52 -2.16
C LEU A 47 -9.74 -8.03 -3.62
N ARG A 48 -10.28 -8.84 -4.52
CA ARG A 48 -10.45 -8.46 -5.93
C ARG A 48 -11.44 -7.31 -6.08
N ALA A 49 -12.60 -7.39 -5.43
CA ALA A 49 -13.60 -6.33 -5.42
C ALA A 49 -13.01 -5.01 -4.88
N LEU A 50 -12.34 -5.06 -3.72
CA LEU A 50 -11.64 -3.90 -3.15
C LEU A 50 -10.68 -3.27 -4.16
N THR A 51 -9.85 -4.07 -4.81
CA THR A 51 -8.82 -3.56 -5.73
C THR A 51 -9.45 -2.86 -6.93
N VAL A 52 -10.50 -3.44 -7.51
CA VAL A 52 -11.21 -2.86 -8.67
C VAL A 52 -11.92 -1.57 -8.28
N ASP A 53 -12.64 -1.57 -7.17
CA ASP A 53 -13.40 -0.40 -6.73
C ASP A 53 -12.49 0.73 -6.26
N LEU A 54 -11.39 0.40 -5.61
CA LEU A 54 -10.36 1.37 -5.21
C LEU A 54 -9.70 2.02 -6.43
N ALA A 55 -9.32 1.23 -7.45
CA ALA A 55 -8.79 1.77 -8.70
C ALA A 55 -9.79 2.72 -9.38
N ARG A 56 -11.08 2.36 -9.39
CA ARG A 56 -12.14 3.21 -9.93
C ARG A 56 -12.29 4.51 -9.14
N ALA A 57 -12.24 4.45 -7.82
CA ALA A 57 -12.32 5.63 -6.94
C ALA A 57 -11.12 6.57 -7.16
N LEU A 58 -9.90 6.03 -7.22
CA LEU A 58 -8.68 6.79 -7.49
C LEU A 58 -8.69 7.43 -8.88
N HIS A 59 -9.15 6.71 -9.88
CA HIS A 59 -9.32 7.25 -11.24
C HIS A 59 -10.31 8.43 -11.26
N LYS A 60 -11.47 8.29 -10.57
CA LYS A 60 -12.45 9.39 -10.43
C LYS A 60 -11.84 10.60 -9.72
N ALA A 61 -10.97 10.39 -8.76
CA ALA A 61 -10.22 11.45 -8.07
C ALA A 61 -9.02 12.00 -8.88
N LYS A 62 -8.81 11.53 -10.12
CA LYS A 62 -7.68 11.88 -11.00
C LYS A 62 -6.30 11.55 -10.38
N ILE A 63 -6.25 10.58 -9.50
CA ILE A 63 -5.01 10.06 -8.92
C ILE A 63 -4.46 9.01 -9.88
N PRO A 64 -3.21 9.15 -10.35
CA PRO A 64 -2.64 8.30 -11.38
C PRO A 64 -2.11 6.97 -10.79
N ILE A 65 -2.97 6.26 -10.10
CA ILE A 65 -2.73 4.91 -9.56
C ILE A 65 -3.79 4.00 -10.14
N ASP A 66 -3.40 2.88 -10.71
CA ASP A 66 -4.32 1.97 -11.39
C ASP A 66 -4.02 0.51 -11.02
N ALA A 67 -4.99 -0.35 -11.22
CA ALA A 67 -4.87 -1.78 -11.00
C ALA A 67 -4.97 -2.54 -12.31
N ASP A 68 -4.15 -3.58 -12.46
CA ASP A 68 -4.38 -4.61 -13.46
C ASP A 68 -5.37 -5.65 -12.86
N PRO A 69 -6.64 -5.68 -13.31
CA PRO A 69 -7.64 -6.59 -12.74
C PRO A 69 -7.27 -8.07 -12.91
N SER A 70 -6.38 -8.39 -13.86
CA SER A 70 -5.89 -9.76 -14.08
C SER A 70 -4.86 -10.20 -13.04
N ARG A 71 -4.32 -9.26 -12.26
CA ARG A 71 -3.25 -9.48 -11.28
C ARG A 71 -3.58 -8.99 -9.89
N VAL A 72 -4.84 -9.07 -9.53
CA VAL A 72 -5.32 -8.60 -8.25
C VAL A 72 -4.81 -9.47 -7.11
N GLY A 73 -4.14 -8.82 -6.18
CA GLY A 73 -3.65 -9.43 -4.96
C GLY A 73 -2.38 -10.26 -5.10
N PHE A 74 -1.66 -10.35 -4.03
CA PHE A 74 -0.53 -11.27 -3.93
C PHE A 74 -1.02 -12.70 -3.67
N ARG A 75 -0.39 -13.67 -4.34
CA ARG A 75 -0.63 -15.09 -4.05
C ARG A 75 -0.44 -15.38 -2.56
N ILE A 76 -1.27 -16.27 -2.02
CA ILE A 76 -1.22 -16.67 -0.61
C ILE A 76 0.09 -17.40 -0.25
N TYR A 77 0.74 -18.06 -1.21
CA TYR A 77 1.97 -18.80 -0.99
C TYR A 77 3.15 -17.91 -0.66
N ARG A 78 3.90 -18.30 0.38
CA ARG A 78 5.18 -17.65 0.73
C ARG A 78 6.32 -18.17 -0.14
N ASP A 79 7.28 -17.30 -0.40
CA ASP A 79 8.58 -17.73 -0.89
C ASP A 79 9.46 -18.08 0.30
N VAL A 80 9.59 -19.37 0.56
CA VAL A 80 10.31 -19.89 1.74
C VAL A 80 11.73 -20.37 1.42
N ARG A 81 12.24 -20.13 0.20
CA ARG A 81 13.57 -20.61 -0.23
C ARG A 81 14.67 -20.17 0.72
N PHE A 82 14.66 -18.90 1.10
CA PHE A 82 15.68 -18.28 1.97
C PHE A 82 15.18 -17.96 3.38
N SER A 83 13.95 -18.33 3.73
CA SER A 83 13.36 -18.07 5.05
C SER A 83 13.70 -19.20 6.02
N ARG A 84 13.99 -18.87 7.28
CA ARG A 84 14.03 -19.84 8.39
C ARG A 84 12.64 -20.41 8.69
N ASP A 85 11.61 -19.57 8.63
CA ASP A 85 10.22 -20.00 8.75
C ASP A 85 9.74 -20.61 7.44
N LYS A 86 9.48 -21.92 7.46
CA LYS A 86 9.02 -22.73 6.32
C LYS A 86 7.50 -22.81 6.18
N SER A 87 6.75 -22.01 6.97
CA SER A 87 5.29 -21.92 6.83
C SER A 87 4.90 -21.58 5.39
N PRO A 88 4.04 -22.38 4.74
CA PRO A 88 3.80 -22.28 3.30
C PRO A 88 2.93 -21.08 2.88
N TYR A 89 2.16 -20.49 3.81
CA TYR A 89 1.19 -19.46 3.49
C TYR A 89 1.48 -18.12 4.18
N LYS A 90 1.09 -17.04 3.53
CA LYS A 90 1.00 -15.71 4.14
C LYS A 90 -0.23 -15.67 5.04
N THR A 91 -0.13 -15.00 6.18
CA THR A 91 -1.23 -14.81 7.13
C THR A 91 -1.94 -13.47 6.96
N ASN A 92 -1.73 -12.84 5.81
CA ASN A 92 -2.33 -11.59 5.39
C ASN A 92 -2.78 -11.67 3.93
N LEU A 93 -3.71 -10.80 3.57
CA LEU A 93 -4.02 -10.47 2.19
C LEU A 93 -3.29 -9.19 1.82
N GLY A 94 -2.88 -9.08 0.58
CA GLY A 94 -2.23 -7.87 0.10
C GLY A 94 -2.56 -7.61 -1.36
N THR A 95 -2.75 -6.34 -1.70
CA THR A 95 -2.86 -5.88 -3.08
C THR A 95 -2.01 -4.65 -3.31
N TYR A 96 -1.54 -4.47 -4.52
CA TYR A 96 -0.71 -3.33 -4.91
C TYR A 96 -1.23 -2.74 -6.21
N LEU A 97 -1.46 -1.45 -6.17
CA LEU A 97 -1.86 -0.65 -7.32
C LEU A 97 -0.67 0.24 -7.71
N PRO A 98 0.02 -0.04 -8.81
CA PRO A 98 1.19 0.73 -9.21
C PRO A 98 0.82 2.11 -9.77
N TYR A 99 1.76 3.04 -9.72
CA TYR A 99 1.64 4.33 -10.39
C TYR A 99 1.42 4.12 -11.90
N ARG A 100 0.36 4.72 -12.43
CA ARG A 100 -0.10 4.61 -13.84
C ARG A 100 -0.32 3.17 -14.33
N GLY A 101 -0.60 2.22 -13.44
CA GLY A 101 -0.75 0.82 -13.83
C GLY A 101 0.53 0.13 -14.34
N VAL A 102 1.68 0.83 -14.28
CA VAL A 102 2.94 0.34 -14.86
C VAL A 102 3.64 -0.60 -13.88
N ARG A 103 3.87 -1.84 -14.33
CA ARG A 103 4.63 -2.80 -13.54
C ARG A 103 6.06 -2.31 -13.30
N GLY A 104 6.49 -2.34 -12.03
CA GLY A 104 7.81 -1.85 -11.65
C GLY A 104 7.89 -0.34 -11.52
N ALA A 105 6.76 0.38 -11.60
CA ALA A 105 6.73 1.80 -11.26
C ALA A 105 7.32 2.04 -9.87
N PRO A 106 8.05 3.13 -9.65
CA PRO A 106 8.74 3.38 -8.38
C PRO A 106 7.80 3.67 -7.21
N GLY A 107 6.51 3.85 -7.48
CA GLY A 107 5.51 4.16 -6.47
C GLY A 107 4.15 3.55 -6.75
N GLY A 108 3.28 3.61 -5.76
CA GLY A 108 1.92 3.09 -5.84
C GLY A 108 1.24 3.08 -4.49
N LEU A 109 0.13 2.35 -4.41
CA LEU A 109 -0.65 2.12 -3.21
C LEU A 109 -0.63 0.63 -2.87
N TYR A 110 -0.23 0.29 -1.66
CA TYR A 110 -0.28 -1.05 -1.12
C TYR A 110 -1.29 -1.14 0.01
N ILE A 111 -2.14 -2.15 -0.02
CA ILE A 111 -3.08 -2.46 1.05
C ILE A 111 -2.69 -3.80 1.67
N HIS A 112 -2.60 -3.79 2.99
CA HIS A 112 -2.34 -4.97 3.82
C HIS A 112 -3.55 -5.24 4.71
N VAL A 113 -4.09 -6.44 4.63
CA VAL A 113 -5.23 -6.87 5.45
C VAL A 113 -4.79 -8.05 6.29
N ALA A 114 -4.68 -7.83 7.60
CA ALA A 114 -4.40 -8.86 8.59
C ALA A 114 -5.09 -8.48 9.90
N PRO A 115 -5.63 -9.43 10.66
CA PRO A 115 -6.32 -9.14 11.91
C PRO A 115 -5.45 -8.32 12.87
N LYS A 116 -5.92 -7.12 13.25
CA LYS A 116 -5.25 -6.13 14.14
C LYS A 116 -3.95 -5.51 13.56
N GLU A 117 -3.54 -5.89 12.38
CA GLU A 117 -2.27 -5.44 11.75
C GLU A 117 -2.51 -4.89 10.33
N SER A 118 -3.75 -4.45 10.02
CA SER A 118 -4.07 -3.91 8.70
C SER A 118 -3.56 -2.49 8.52
N PHE A 119 -3.14 -2.16 7.30
CA PHE A 119 -2.72 -0.80 6.94
C PHE A 119 -2.83 -0.57 5.43
N ALA A 120 -2.88 0.71 5.05
CA ALA A 120 -2.67 1.19 3.70
C ALA A 120 -1.38 2.02 3.67
N VAL A 121 -0.61 1.89 2.61
CA VAL A 121 0.59 2.72 2.40
C VAL A 121 0.70 3.15 0.95
N ALA A 122 0.90 4.44 0.74
CA ALA A 122 1.11 5.02 -0.58
C ALA A 122 2.43 5.79 -0.63
N GLY A 123 3.04 5.82 -1.81
CA GLY A 123 4.26 6.57 -2.02
C GLY A 123 5.31 5.83 -2.82
N PHE A 124 6.56 6.18 -2.57
CA PHE A 124 7.73 5.69 -3.30
C PHE A 124 8.68 4.98 -2.34
N TYR A 125 8.95 3.71 -2.61
CA TYR A 125 9.86 2.90 -1.81
C TYR A 125 11.21 2.79 -2.51
N GLN A 126 12.29 3.22 -1.84
CA GLN A 126 13.66 3.12 -2.33
C GLN A 126 13.81 3.57 -3.79
N LEU A 127 13.57 4.88 -4.02
CA LEU A 127 13.72 5.46 -5.35
C LEU A 127 15.15 5.25 -5.88
N ASP A 128 15.24 4.76 -7.10
CA ASP A 128 16.48 4.71 -7.85
C ASP A 128 17.06 6.12 -8.08
N LYS A 129 18.34 6.18 -8.43
CA LYS A 129 19.10 7.43 -8.55
C LYS A 129 18.41 8.50 -9.42
N VAL A 130 17.86 8.10 -10.58
CA VAL A 130 17.26 9.05 -11.53
C VAL A 130 15.91 9.59 -10.99
N PRO A 131 14.90 8.74 -10.64
CA PRO A 131 13.66 9.25 -10.08
C PRO A 131 13.86 9.99 -8.75
N LEU A 132 14.84 9.61 -7.93
CA LEU A 132 15.16 10.34 -6.70
C LEU A 132 15.68 11.74 -6.98
N GLN A 133 16.54 11.91 -7.99
CA GLN A 133 17.03 13.21 -8.41
C GLN A 133 15.89 14.11 -8.90
N LEU A 134 15.01 13.59 -9.77
CA LEU A 134 13.82 14.32 -10.24
C LEU A 134 12.90 14.75 -9.09
N TRP A 135 12.74 13.87 -8.08
CA TRP A 135 11.96 14.19 -6.89
C TRP A 135 12.59 15.34 -6.09
N ARG A 136 13.91 15.32 -5.88
CA ARG A 136 14.65 16.40 -5.21
C ARG A 136 14.54 17.72 -5.94
N GLU A 137 14.68 17.70 -7.27
CA GLU A 137 14.50 18.88 -8.11
C GLU A 137 13.08 19.46 -8.02
N ALA A 138 12.07 18.59 -7.97
CA ALA A 138 10.68 19.03 -7.78
C ALA A 138 10.45 19.69 -6.43
N MET A 139 11.00 19.13 -5.35
CA MET A 139 10.96 19.74 -4.01
C MET A 139 11.71 21.07 -3.94
N ALA A 140 12.87 21.17 -4.61
CA ALA A 140 13.66 22.41 -4.66
C ALA A 140 12.95 23.50 -5.46
N ARG A 141 12.26 23.13 -6.55
CA ARG A 141 11.52 24.07 -7.41
C ARG A 141 10.32 24.67 -6.70
N ASP A 142 9.59 23.88 -5.92
CA ASP A 142 8.39 24.33 -5.22
C ASP A 142 8.32 23.74 -3.78
N PRO A 143 9.14 24.28 -2.88
CA PRO A 143 9.17 23.81 -1.50
C PRO A 143 7.87 24.09 -0.74
N LYS A 144 7.11 25.14 -1.14
CA LYS A 144 5.83 25.47 -0.50
C LYS A 144 4.78 24.42 -0.81
N ARG A 145 4.75 23.91 -2.04
CA ARG A 145 3.87 22.81 -2.42
C ARG A 145 4.16 21.54 -1.61
N PHE A 146 5.43 21.18 -1.48
CA PHE A 146 5.81 20.03 -0.67
C PHE A 146 5.42 20.18 0.81
N GLN A 147 5.65 21.37 1.39
CA GLN A 147 5.16 21.68 2.74
C GLN A 147 3.65 21.59 2.87
N SER A 148 2.89 21.98 1.84
CA SER A 148 1.41 21.85 1.87
C SER A 148 0.98 20.39 1.90
N VAL A 149 1.69 19.50 1.20
CA VAL A 149 1.48 18.06 1.27
C VAL A 149 1.78 17.53 2.68
N LEU A 150 2.91 17.91 3.27
CA LEU A 150 3.25 17.49 4.64
C LEU A 150 2.16 17.92 5.65
N ARG A 151 1.70 19.17 5.57
CA ARG A 151 0.59 19.66 6.41
C ARG A 151 -0.73 18.93 6.16
N ALA A 152 -1.00 18.53 4.92
CA ALA A 152 -2.19 17.74 4.61
C ALA A 152 -2.13 16.33 5.21
N LEU A 153 -0.98 15.68 5.15
CA LEU A 153 -0.75 14.39 5.81
C LEU A 153 -0.90 14.51 7.34
N GLU A 154 -0.28 15.52 7.94
CA GLU A 154 -0.35 15.77 9.39
C GLU A 154 -1.79 16.00 9.87
N ARG A 155 -2.60 16.79 9.14
CA ARG A 155 -4.03 17.00 9.47
C ARG A 155 -4.87 15.72 9.45
N ASN A 156 -4.41 14.68 8.77
CA ASN A 156 -5.05 13.37 8.71
C ASN A 156 -4.35 12.32 9.59
N ASP A 157 -3.48 12.75 10.52
CA ASP A 157 -2.67 11.87 11.38
C ASP A 157 -1.80 10.86 10.59
N ILE A 158 -1.40 11.24 9.38
CA ILE A 158 -0.56 10.42 8.53
C ILE A 158 0.86 10.99 8.54
N ALA A 159 1.81 10.20 9.02
CA ALA A 159 3.21 10.55 8.94
C ALA A 159 3.81 10.15 7.58
N LEU A 160 4.55 11.08 6.96
CA LEU A 160 5.44 10.69 5.87
C LEU A 160 6.67 10.00 6.47
N SER A 161 6.68 8.67 6.39
CA SER A 161 7.82 7.88 6.79
C SER A 161 8.85 7.85 5.66
N GLY A 162 10.04 8.35 5.91
CA GLY A 162 11.23 7.96 5.18
C GLY A 162 11.95 6.94 6.05
N SER A 163 12.26 5.78 5.51
CA SER A 163 13.26 4.95 6.16
C SER A 163 14.52 5.77 6.35
N GLU A 164 15.21 5.58 7.46
CA GLU A 164 16.51 6.11 7.87
C GLU A 164 17.17 7.11 6.92
N PRO A 165 17.65 8.28 7.36
CA PRO A 165 18.26 9.25 6.48
C PRO A 165 19.35 8.57 5.67
N ALA A 166 19.08 8.35 4.39
CA ALA A 166 20.02 7.68 3.50
C ALA A 166 21.36 8.45 3.42
N LEU A 167 21.33 9.76 3.68
CA LEU A 167 22.49 10.63 3.60
C LEU A 167 22.74 11.40 4.91
N LYS A 168 23.99 11.42 5.39
CA LYS A 168 24.41 12.26 6.51
C LYS A 168 24.49 13.74 6.13
N ARG A 169 24.84 14.04 4.87
CA ARG A 169 25.00 15.40 4.33
C ARG A 169 23.95 15.67 3.26
N MET A 170 23.75 16.94 2.93
CA MET A 170 22.94 17.33 1.80
C MET A 170 23.47 16.70 0.51
N PRO A 171 22.59 16.23 -0.40
CA PRO A 171 23.02 15.74 -1.69
C PRO A 171 23.62 16.89 -2.52
N ARG A 172 24.57 16.52 -3.40
CA ARG A 172 25.26 17.47 -4.27
C ARG A 172 24.26 18.28 -5.10
N GLY A 173 24.45 19.61 -5.12
CA GLY A 173 23.59 20.55 -5.84
C GLY A 173 22.41 21.09 -5.03
N PHE A 174 22.22 20.62 -3.78
CA PHE A 174 21.16 21.09 -2.88
C PHE A 174 21.69 21.66 -1.57
N GLU A 175 23.00 21.92 -1.47
CA GLU A 175 23.69 22.40 -0.25
C GLU A 175 23.08 23.70 0.28
N ALA A 176 22.70 24.59 -0.62
CA ALA A 176 22.09 25.89 -0.26
C ALA A 176 20.72 25.75 0.44
N LEU A 177 20.11 24.55 0.41
CA LEU A 177 18.81 24.26 1.03
C LEU A 177 18.97 23.60 2.41
N ALA A 178 20.19 23.53 2.96
CA ALA A 178 20.48 22.79 4.19
C ALA A 178 19.71 23.33 5.42
N ASP A 179 19.46 24.61 5.47
CA ASP A 179 18.76 25.27 6.58
C ASP A 179 17.26 25.46 6.31
N GLY A 180 16.78 24.94 5.19
CA GLY A 180 15.37 25.03 4.80
C GLY A 180 14.46 24.08 5.58
N PRO A 181 13.15 24.41 5.69
CA PRO A 181 12.19 23.65 6.49
C PRO A 181 11.94 22.22 5.99
N ILE A 182 12.37 21.90 4.77
CA ILE A 182 12.26 20.55 4.18
C ILE A 182 13.63 19.89 3.94
N ALA A 183 14.71 20.43 4.53
CA ALA A 183 16.08 19.94 4.32
C ALA A 183 16.23 18.42 4.61
N ALA A 184 15.57 17.93 5.64
CA ALA A 184 15.61 16.50 6.00
C ALA A 184 15.12 15.58 4.87
N TYR A 185 14.15 16.03 4.08
CA TYR A 185 13.57 15.24 3.00
C TYR A 185 14.47 15.08 1.78
N PHE A 186 15.46 15.96 1.59
CA PHE A 186 16.47 15.79 0.55
C PHE A 186 17.43 14.63 0.84
N LYS A 187 17.53 14.20 2.10
CA LYS A 187 18.47 13.17 2.55
C LYS A 187 17.91 11.75 2.47
N ILE A 188 16.60 11.60 2.28
CA ILE A 188 15.94 10.29 2.23
C ILE A 188 15.70 9.85 0.79
N GLY A 189 15.53 8.54 0.60
CA GLY A 189 15.23 7.92 -0.70
C GLY A 189 13.90 7.15 -0.72
N THR A 190 13.17 7.20 0.39
CA THR A 190 11.86 6.56 0.55
C THR A 190 10.87 7.61 1.03
N PHE A 191 9.70 7.66 0.40
CA PHE A 191 8.63 8.61 0.72
C PHE A 191 7.32 7.83 0.78
N MET A 192 6.96 7.37 1.96
CA MET A 192 5.75 6.56 2.18
C MET A 192 4.86 7.21 3.22
N ALA A 193 3.59 7.37 2.89
CA ALA A 193 2.51 7.74 3.80
C ALA A 193 1.73 6.48 4.16
N SER A 194 1.64 6.17 5.45
CA SER A 194 1.00 4.95 5.95
C SER A 194 -0.11 5.29 6.93
N GLU A 195 -1.25 4.67 6.72
CA GLU A 195 -2.42 4.75 7.61
C GLU A 195 -2.73 3.37 8.18
N LYS A 196 -2.87 3.27 9.50
CA LYS A 196 -3.33 2.06 10.18
C LYS A 196 -4.83 1.90 9.99
N LEU A 197 -5.26 0.66 9.77
CA LEU A 197 -6.65 0.29 9.59
C LEU A 197 -7.06 -0.68 10.71
N SER A 198 -8.15 -0.37 11.40
CA SER A 198 -8.73 -1.28 12.39
C SER A 198 -9.47 -2.44 11.71
N ASP A 199 -9.77 -3.50 12.47
CA ASP A 199 -10.61 -4.59 11.97
C ASP A 199 -12.02 -4.09 11.58
N VAL A 200 -12.52 -3.02 12.23
CA VAL A 200 -13.79 -2.37 11.90
C VAL A 200 -13.71 -1.65 10.54
N ASP A 201 -12.63 -0.91 10.30
CA ASP A 201 -12.41 -0.26 9.00
C ASP A 201 -12.38 -1.29 7.86
N VAL A 202 -11.66 -2.38 8.07
CA VAL A 202 -11.49 -3.45 7.06
C VAL A 202 -12.80 -4.17 6.79
N ALA A 203 -13.65 -4.34 7.80
CA ALA A 203 -14.97 -4.97 7.67
C ALA A 203 -16.04 -4.04 7.08
N GLY A 204 -15.77 -2.74 6.98
CA GLY A 204 -16.74 -1.75 6.51
C GLY A 204 -16.62 -1.42 5.02
N ALA A 205 -17.75 -1.11 4.38
CA ALA A 205 -17.79 -0.60 3.01
C ALA A 205 -17.08 0.76 2.86
N GLY A 206 -16.95 1.54 3.94
CA GLY A 206 -16.25 2.82 4.00
C GLY A 206 -14.72 2.74 3.88
N LEU A 207 -14.14 1.53 3.78
CA LEU A 207 -12.68 1.36 3.64
C LEU A 207 -12.11 2.10 2.43
N ILE A 208 -12.83 2.09 1.29
CA ILE A 208 -12.39 2.77 0.06
C ILE A 208 -12.31 4.28 0.27
N GLU A 209 -13.31 4.87 0.92
CA GLU A 209 -13.32 6.30 1.22
C GLU A 209 -12.23 6.68 2.22
N LYS A 210 -11.99 5.83 3.23
CA LYS A 210 -10.95 6.04 4.22
C LYS A 210 -9.57 6.06 3.55
N ILE A 211 -9.26 5.07 2.73
CA ILE A 211 -8.01 5.02 1.96
C ILE A 211 -7.91 6.21 0.99
N GLY A 212 -9.03 6.60 0.33
CA GLY A 212 -9.08 7.72 -0.61
C GLY A 212 -8.79 9.08 0.04
N ARG A 213 -9.19 9.31 1.29
CA ARG A 213 -8.95 10.57 2.01
C ARG A 213 -7.46 10.85 2.26
N ALA A 214 -6.66 9.84 2.36
CA ALA A 214 -5.21 9.97 2.54
C ALA A 214 -4.47 10.50 1.29
N HIS A 215 -5.18 10.63 0.16
CA HIS A 215 -4.59 11.01 -1.13
C HIS A 215 -5.11 12.33 -1.71
N VAL A 216 -5.95 13.07 -0.97
CA VAL A 216 -6.53 14.36 -1.42
C VAL A 216 -5.78 15.54 -0.84
#